data_f6cdd12ead3db5eeccb7df51d5990efd
#
_entry.id   f6cdd12ead3db5eeccb7df51d5990efd
#
_cell.length_a   1.000
_cell.length_b   1.000
_cell.length_c   1.000
_cell.angle_alpha   90.00
_cell.angle_beta   90.00
_cell.angle_gamma   90.00
#
_symmetry.space_group_name_H-M   'P 1'
#
loop_
_entity.id
_entity.type
_entity.pdbx_description
1 polymer ?
#
loop_
_entity_poly.entity_id
_entity_poly.type
_entity_poly.pdbx_seq_one_letter_code
_entity_poly.pdbx_strand_id
1 'polypeptide(L)'
;MGLSARAQSALFEIEKADDWGLDAAAFELPPASDLPAGSDDEATIEITLDLAILKYARFARGGRLNPRELSAIFDQAPSLRDPKTVLMEIAAAREPDVYLQSLHPNHEQFFRLREALLRMRGGEGSDAVKAQGNQADIRQRIIMNMERWRWMPADLGLLYVWSNTPEFMLYVVKDGKAIFADKTQVGTATDPTPVFSAEMTTIVFNPEWTAPASVLVKSLLPRLRKGNYSILDKYAFSVSYQGNPVNPTKIDWTRVNIRDFTFSQKPGPKSNLGKVKFILPNHHDVLLHDTFDARRKVFQQPMRAIGYGCVRMENPQQFAQVLLSEDKGWSASEVNNLWERSDNSPVSLERKIPVHLTYFTVVVDDKGKLNSFSDIYGLDKKLETALFGNTTAPFRSGPEMKRPRQEANASALPAPNFDKAEMVAATWYGDEFRGSRTASGEVFNPEGLTAAHKSLPFGTCLVVGNPRTGKSIVVRVNDRGPFTEGMTLDLSAGAARAIGMRSTQTVSMKHC
;
A
#
# COMPACT_ATOMS: atom_id res chain seq x y z
N MET A 1 15.85 -6.63 -44.39
CA MET A 1 15.22 -5.35 -44.00
C MET A 1 15.65 -5.01 -42.57
N GLY A 2 15.75 -3.74 -42.19
CA GLY A 2 16.06 -3.34 -40.82
C GLY A 2 14.80 -2.90 -40.08
N LEU A 3 14.86 -2.84 -38.73
CA LEU A 3 13.82 -2.23 -37.92
C LEU A 3 13.60 -0.77 -38.30
N SER A 4 12.38 -0.28 -38.21
CA SER A 4 12.09 1.15 -38.40
C SER A 4 12.89 2.01 -37.42
N ALA A 5 13.19 3.27 -37.76
CA ALA A 5 13.89 4.18 -36.86
C ALA A 5 13.18 4.34 -35.50
N ARG A 6 11.86 4.24 -35.49
CA ARG A 6 11.06 4.29 -34.25
C ARG A 6 11.25 3.04 -33.40
N ALA A 7 11.25 1.85 -34.01
CA ALA A 7 11.52 0.60 -33.30
C ALA A 7 12.94 0.59 -32.70
N GLN A 8 13.91 1.09 -33.46
CA GLN A 8 15.30 1.25 -32.98
C GLN A 8 15.41 2.21 -31.80
N SER A 9 14.67 3.34 -31.81
CA SER A 9 14.63 4.29 -30.69
C SER A 9 14.05 3.65 -29.42
N ALA A 10 12.98 2.86 -29.52
CA ALA A 10 12.41 2.13 -28.39
C ALA A 10 13.40 1.06 -27.85
N LEU A 11 14.04 0.28 -28.74
CA LEU A 11 15.03 -0.71 -28.36
C LEU A 11 16.21 -0.08 -27.61
N PHE A 12 16.76 1.00 -28.16
CA PHE A 12 17.88 1.72 -27.55
C PHE A 12 17.59 2.20 -26.13
N GLU A 13 16.35 2.63 -25.85
CA GLU A 13 15.94 2.99 -24.50
C GLU A 13 15.86 1.77 -23.57
N ILE A 14 15.31 0.65 -24.08
CA ILE A 14 15.19 -0.58 -23.30
C ILE A 14 16.58 -1.18 -22.99
N GLU A 15 17.52 -1.13 -23.94
CA GLU A 15 18.93 -1.54 -23.72
C GLU A 15 19.61 -0.72 -22.61
N LYS A 16 19.17 0.52 -22.40
CA LYS A 16 19.62 1.41 -21.32
C LYS A 16 18.83 1.28 -20.02
N ALA A 17 18.01 0.26 -19.85
CA ALA A 17 17.19 0.07 -18.68
C ALA A 17 17.97 0.14 -17.34
N ASP A 18 19.24 -0.26 -17.36
CA ASP A 18 20.17 -0.13 -16.22
C ASP A 18 20.38 1.32 -15.76
N ASP A 19 20.27 2.30 -16.66
CA ASP A 19 20.39 3.73 -16.34
C ASP A 19 19.24 4.24 -15.47
N TRP A 20 18.18 3.48 -15.47
CA TRP A 20 17.00 3.68 -14.64
C TRP A 20 16.95 2.76 -13.40
N GLY A 21 18.03 2.01 -13.14
CA GLY A 21 18.05 1.02 -12.03
C GLY A 21 17.13 -0.18 -12.27
N LEU A 22 16.78 -0.44 -13.52
CA LEU A 22 16.19 -1.70 -13.96
C LEU A 22 17.32 -2.71 -14.29
N ASP A 23 16.99 -3.82 -14.90
CA ASP A 23 17.94 -4.85 -15.33
C ASP A 23 17.77 -5.04 -16.84
N ALA A 24 18.70 -4.51 -17.63
CA ALA A 24 18.63 -4.60 -19.09
C ALA A 24 18.61 -6.06 -19.58
N ALA A 25 19.32 -6.96 -18.87
CA ALA A 25 19.35 -8.39 -19.21
C ALA A 25 18.00 -9.10 -18.99
N ALA A 26 17.07 -8.46 -18.28
CA ALA A 26 15.73 -9.01 -18.10
C ALA A 26 14.85 -8.91 -19.35
N PHE A 27 15.24 -8.16 -20.38
CA PHE A 27 14.45 -7.94 -21.58
C PHE A 27 14.92 -8.83 -22.73
N GLU A 28 14.02 -9.63 -23.28
CA GLU A 28 14.24 -10.30 -24.55
C GLU A 28 14.05 -9.28 -25.67
N LEU A 29 15.13 -8.97 -26.41
CA LEU A 29 15.10 -7.98 -27.49
C LEU A 29 15.30 -8.68 -28.85
N PRO A 30 14.61 -8.23 -29.92
CA PRO A 30 14.92 -8.71 -31.25
C PRO A 30 16.32 -8.23 -31.68
N PRO A 31 17.00 -8.95 -32.60
CA PRO A 31 18.29 -8.52 -33.10
C PRO A 31 18.15 -7.16 -33.82
N ALA A 32 19.08 -6.25 -33.57
CA ALA A 32 19.08 -4.92 -34.18
C ALA A 32 19.44 -4.94 -35.69
N SER A 33 20.18 -5.95 -36.13
CA SER A 33 20.65 -6.14 -37.52
C SER A 33 20.41 -7.57 -37.98
N ASP A 34 20.48 -7.80 -39.30
CA ASP A 34 20.38 -9.12 -39.94
C ASP A 34 19.05 -9.83 -39.69
N LEU A 35 17.95 -9.06 -39.82
CA LEU A 35 16.62 -9.61 -39.68
C LEU A 35 16.34 -10.62 -40.80
N PRO A 36 15.89 -11.84 -40.49
CA PRO A 36 15.47 -12.81 -41.49
C PRO A 36 14.37 -12.24 -42.39
N ALA A 37 14.35 -12.66 -43.62
CA ALA A 37 13.40 -12.15 -44.61
C ALA A 37 12.24 -13.16 -44.79
N GLY A 38 11.16 -12.97 -44.01
CA GLY A 38 9.93 -13.76 -44.14
C GLY A 38 8.82 -13.14 -43.30
N SER A 39 7.57 -13.30 -43.73
CA SER A 39 6.40 -12.73 -43.03
C SER A 39 6.27 -13.25 -41.59
N ASP A 40 6.62 -14.50 -41.33
CA ASP A 40 6.56 -15.10 -39.99
C ASP A 40 7.67 -14.58 -39.06
N ASP A 41 8.85 -14.27 -39.64
CA ASP A 41 9.95 -13.67 -38.92
C ASP A 41 9.66 -12.23 -38.54
N GLU A 42 9.07 -11.44 -39.44
CA GLU A 42 8.65 -10.07 -39.14
C GLU A 42 7.61 -10.00 -38.05
N ALA A 43 6.61 -10.89 -38.06
CA ALA A 43 5.60 -10.97 -36.99
C ALA A 43 6.22 -11.38 -35.64
N THR A 44 7.19 -12.29 -35.63
CA THR A 44 7.91 -12.71 -34.42
C THR A 44 8.71 -11.56 -33.81
N ILE A 45 9.38 -10.78 -34.65
CA ILE A 45 10.15 -9.60 -34.25
C ILE A 45 9.26 -8.53 -33.63
N GLU A 46 8.10 -8.23 -34.27
CA GLU A 46 7.13 -7.26 -33.77
C GLU A 46 6.57 -7.69 -32.42
N ILE A 47 6.14 -8.95 -32.28
CA ILE A 47 5.66 -9.51 -31.01
C ILE A 47 6.73 -9.43 -29.92
N THR A 48 7.98 -9.75 -30.23
CA THR A 48 9.10 -9.71 -29.27
C THR A 48 9.33 -8.27 -28.79
N LEU A 49 9.31 -7.30 -29.71
CA LEU A 49 9.44 -5.88 -29.36
C LEU A 49 8.27 -5.39 -28.50
N ASP A 50 7.03 -5.73 -28.86
CA ASP A 50 5.84 -5.34 -28.09
C ASP A 50 5.88 -5.92 -26.67
N LEU A 51 6.29 -7.18 -26.52
CA LEU A 51 6.46 -7.80 -25.20
C LEU A 51 7.57 -7.13 -24.37
N ALA A 52 8.67 -6.73 -25.00
CA ALA A 52 9.73 -5.98 -24.35
C ALA A 52 9.27 -4.59 -23.89
N ILE A 53 8.53 -3.88 -24.74
CA ILE A 53 7.91 -2.58 -24.43
C ILE A 53 6.94 -2.70 -23.25
N LEU A 54 6.03 -3.67 -23.30
CA LEU A 54 5.08 -3.88 -22.21
C LEU A 54 5.76 -4.23 -20.88
N LYS A 55 6.80 -5.06 -20.93
CA LYS A 55 7.60 -5.40 -19.76
C LYS A 55 8.34 -4.18 -19.21
N TYR A 56 8.94 -3.37 -20.08
CA TYR A 56 9.59 -2.12 -19.69
C TYR A 56 8.60 -1.16 -19.04
N ALA A 57 7.46 -0.92 -19.68
CA ALA A 57 6.40 -0.05 -19.16
C ALA A 57 5.94 -0.50 -17.76
N ARG A 58 5.73 -1.80 -17.57
CA ARG A 58 5.39 -2.36 -16.27
C ARG A 58 6.47 -2.10 -15.23
N PHE A 59 7.74 -2.36 -15.57
CA PHE A 59 8.86 -2.19 -14.64
C PHE A 59 9.12 -0.71 -14.34
N ALA A 60 9.07 0.15 -15.34
CA ALA A 60 9.26 1.59 -15.19
C ALA A 60 8.20 2.19 -14.24
N ARG A 61 6.94 1.77 -14.38
CA ARG A 61 5.83 2.35 -13.63
C ARG A 61 5.56 1.69 -12.28
N GLY A 62 5.68 0.37 -12.18
CA GLY A 62 5.29 -0.39 -11.00
C GLY A 62 6.41 -1.11 -10.28
N GLY A 63 7.63 -1.02 -10.83
CA GLY A 63 8.78 -1.76 -10.32
C GLY A 63 8.85 -3.20 -10.82
N ARG A 64 9.96 -3.84 -10.52
CA ARG A 64 10.26 -5.24 -10.87
C ARG A 64 9.52 -6.23 -9.97
N LEU A 65 9.21 -5.80 -8.75
CA LEU A 65 8.63 -6.63 -7.69
C LEU A 65 7.26 -6.13 -7.27
N ASN A 66 6.45 -7.06 -6.75
CA ASN A 66 5.21 -6.70 -6.05
C ASN A 66 5.55 -6.42 -4.57
N PRO A 67 5.36 -5.18 -4.07
CA PRO A 67 5.73 -4.84 -2.70
C PRO A 67 5.02 -5.70 -1.66
N ARG A 68 3.75 -6.06 -1.87
CA ARG A 68 2.95 -6.87 -0.92
C ARG A 68 3.43 -8.32 -0.82
N GLU A 69 3.99 -8.87 -1.89
CA GLU A 69 4.58 -10.21 -1.89
C GLU A 69 5.95 -10.24 -1.19
N LEU A 70 6.68 -9.11 -1.25
CA LEU A 70 7.97 -8.98 -0.60
C LEU A 70 7.83 -8.93 0.93
N SER A 71 6.85 -8.19 1.43
CA SER A 71 6.58 -8.10 2.87
C SER A 71 5.17 -7.55 3.13
N ALA A 72 4.48 -8.12 4.12
CA ALA A 72 3.20 -7.62 4.62
C ALA A 72 3.25 -6.18 5.18
N ILE A 73 4.44 -5.63 5.40
CA ILE A 73 4.64 -4.23 5.83
C ILE A 73 4.38 -3.28 4.66
N PHE A 74 4.68 -3.68 3.43
CA PHE A 74 4.42 -2.87 2.24
C PHE A 74 2.96 -3.03 1.81
N ASP A 75 2.19 -1.98 1.98
CA ASP A 75 0.81 -1.92 1.50
C ASP A 75 0.65 -0.83 0.45
N GLN A 76 1.50 -0.91 -0.54
CA GLN A 76 1.51 -0.04 -1.69
C GLN A 76 0.95 -0.80 -2.91
N ALA A 77 0.19 -0.09 -3.73
CA ALA A 77 -0.36 -0.63 -4.97
C ALA A 77 0.09 0.28 -6.12
N PRO A 78 1.16 -0.08 -6.83
CA PRO A 78 1.63 0.71 -7.96
C PRO A 78 0.53 0.91 -9.02
N SER A 79 0.38 2.13 -9.51
CA SER A 79 -0.57 2.46 -10.57
C SER A 79 0.00 2.00 -11.91
N LEU A 80 -0.29 0.77 -12.31
CA LEU A 80 0.13 0.24 -13.60
C LEU A 80 -0.71 0.84 -14.73
N ARG A 81 -0.11 1.04 -15.90
CA ARG A 81 -0.84 1.38 -17.11
C ARG A 81 -1.43 0.13 -17.76
N ASP A 82 -2.58 0.28 -18.35
CA ASP A 82 -3.18 -0.78 -19.16
C ASP A 82 -2.29 -1.11 -20.37
N PRO A 83 -1.99 -2.40 -20.62
CA PRO A 83 -1.11 -2.82 -21.72
C PRO A 83 -1.54 -2.32 -23.09
N LYS A 84 -2.83 -2.34 -23.40
CA LYS A 84 -3.36 -1.82 -24.67
C LYS A 84 -3.09 -0.33 -24.81
N THR A 85 -3.28 0.43 -23.75
CA THR A 85 -3.00 1.87 -23.72
C THR A 85 -1.52 2.14 -23.99
N VAL A 86 -0.62 1.36 -23.38
CA VAL A 86 0.83 1.48 -23.61
C VAL A 86 1.18 1.29 -25.08
N LEU A 87 0.68 0.21 -25.71
CA LEU A 87 0.96 -0.05 -27.14
C LEU A 87 0.35 1.02 -28.06
N MET A 88 -0.84 1.51 -27.77
CA MET A 88 -1.46 2.58 -28.53
C MET A 88 -0.70 3.90 -28.41
N GLU A 89 -0.28 4.26 -27.20
CA GLU A 89 0.45 5.49 -26.94
C GLU A 89 1.85 5.46 -27.58
N ILE A 90 2.59 4.36 -27.46
CA ILE A 90 3.92 4.26 -28.08
C ILE A 90 3.81 4.21 -29.61
N ALA A 91 2.78 3.56 -30.17
CA ALA A 91 2.52 3.56 -31.59
C ALA A 91 2.20 4.96 -32.13
N ALA A 92 1.58 5.82 -31.34
CA ALA A 92 1.30 7.22 -31.67
C ALA A 92 2.44 8.18 -31.35
N ALA A 93 3.37 7.79 -30.44
CA ALA A 93 4.45 8.65 -29.99
C ALA A 93 5.41 9.02 -31.14
N ARG A 94 5.74 10.30 -31.26
CA ARG A 94 6.75 10.77 -32.23
C ARG A 94 8.16 10.27 -31.86
N GLU A 95 8.44 10.21 -30.55
CA GLU A 95 9.73 9.82 -29.94
C GLU A 95 9.46 8.69 -28.93
N PRO A 96 9.52 7.41 -29.35
CA PRO A 96 9.21 6.26 -28.51
C PRO A 96 10.09 6.12 -27.26
N ASP A 97 11.37 6.49 -27.35
CA ASP A 97 12.29 6.55 -26.23
C ASP A 97 11.85 7.56 -25.16
N VAL A 98 11.43 8.78 -25.57
CA VAL A 98 10.91 9.80 -24.64
C VAL A 98 9.62 9.31 -23.98
N TYR A 99 8.75 8.64 -24.74
CA TYR A 99 7.56 8.02 -24.16
C TYR A 99 7.91 6.99 -23.08
N LEU A 100 8.85 6.07 -23.35
CA LEU A 100 9.29 5.06 -22.38
C LEU A 100 9.89 5.70 -21.14
N GLN A 101 10.71 6.73 -21.30
CA GLN A 101 11.27 7.50 -20.18
C GLN A 101 10.17 8.15 -19.33
N SER A 102 9.11 8.65 -19.95
CA SER A 102 7.98 9.29 -19.25
C SER A 102 7.17 8.34 -18.35
N LEU A 103 7.35 7.03 -18.50
CA LEU A 103 6.68 6.02 -17.69
C LEU A 103 7.29 5.89 -16.28
N HIS A 104 8.53 6.35 -16.07
CA HIS A 104 9.16 6.34 -14.75
C HIS A 104 8.50 7.33 -13.78
N PRO A 105 8.69 7.16 -12.46
CA PRO A 105 8.21 8.14 -11.49
C PRO A 105 8.74 9.56 -11.78
N ASN A 106 7.86 10.54 -11.75
CA ASN A 106 8.21 11.96 -11.96
C ASN A 106 8.66 12.68 -10.67
N HIS A 107 8.96 11.94 -9.61
CA HIS A 107 9.38 12.50 -8.33
C HIS A 107 10.84 12.97 -8.36
N GLU A 108 11.10 14.14 -7.84
CA GLU A 108 12.44 14.74 -7.82
C GLU A 108 13.49 13.82 -7.19
N GLN A 109 13.16 13.14 -6.07
CA GLN A 109 14.05 12.19 -5.42
C GLN A 109 14.39 10.98 -6.28
N PHE A 110 13.47 10.52 -7.13
CA PHE A 110 13.76 9.44 -8.08
C PHE A 110 14.82 9.86 -9.09
N PHE A 111 14.71 11.07 -9.63
CA PHE A 111 15.71 11.61 -10.57
C PHE A 111 17.06 11.87 -9.89
N ARG A 112 17.08 12.40 -8.67
CA ARG A 112 18.32 12.59 -7.89
C ARG A 112 19.03 11.25 -7.63
N LEU A 113 18.27 10.18 -7.30
CA LEU A 113 18.83 8.82 -7.17
C LEU A 113 19.36 8.29 -8.50
N ARG A 114 18.64 8.52 -9.61
CA ARG A 114 19.12 8.16 -10.95
C ARG A 114 20.42 8.86 -11.30
N GLU A 115 20.51 10.17 -11.08
CA GLU A 115 21.76 10.91 -11.31
C GLU A 115 22.92 10.38 -10.46
N ALA A 116 22.67 10.05 -9.20
CA ALA A 116 23.66 9.44 -8.33
C ALA A 116 24.12 8.07 -8.88
N LEU A 117 23.18 7.25 -9.38
CA LEU A 117 23.48 5.97 -10.02
C LEU A 117 24.37 6.14 -11.26
N LEU A 118 24.06 7.11 -12.13
CA LEU A 118 24.80 7.38 -13.35
C LEU A 118 26.23 7.89 -13.06
N ARG A 119 26.39 8.81 -12.09
CA ARG A 119 27.71 9.28 -11.64
C ARG A 119 28.60 8.13 -11.17
N MET A 120 28.02 7.18 -10.43
CA MET A 120 28.77 6.00 -9.98
C MET A 120 29.22 5.09 -11.13
N ARG A 121 28.43 4.97 -12.20
CA ARG A 121 28.80 4.19 -13.41
C ARG A 121 29.89 4.86 -14.21
N GLY A 122 29.94 6.20 -14.25
CA GLY A 122 30.99 6.97 -14.93
C GLY A 122 32.34 7.00 -14.24
N GLY A 123 32.50 6.30 -13.12
CA GLY A 123 33.75 6.26 -12.36
C GLY A 123 34.03 7.51 -11.51
N GLU A 124 33.12 8.46 -11.49
CA GLU A 124 33.17 9.68 -10.66
C GLU A 124 32.72 9.41 -9.21
N GLY A 125 33.11 8.27 -8.65
CA GLY A 125 32.89 7.97 -7.25
C GLY A 125 33.69 8.95 -6.39
N SER A 126 33.05 10.03 -5.91
CA SER A 126 33.68 10.98 -4.99
C SER A 126 34.15 10.26 -3.73
N ASP A 127 35.21 10.75 -3.09
CA ASP A 127 35.74 10.22 -1.83
C ASP A 127 34.67 10.15 -0.71
N ALA A 128 33.60 10.94 -0.81
CA ALA A 128 32.42 10.88 0.06
C ALA A 128 31.62 9.57 -0.09
N VAL A 129 31.61 8.92 -1.27
CA VAL A 129 30.97 7.62 -1.49
C VAL A 129 31.84 6.49 -0.93
N LYS A 130 33.17 6.60 -1.07
CA LYS A 130 34.13 5.63 -0.52
C LYS A 130 34.10 5.57 1.01
N ALA A 131 33.77 6.68 1.68
CA ALA A 131 33.64 6.75 3.13
C ALA A 131 32.38 6.07 3.68
N GLN A 132 31.40 5.73 2.83
CA GLN A 132 30.12 5.14 3.23
C GLN A 132 30.01 3.60 3.03
N GLY A 133 31.05 2.95 2.51
CA GLY A 133 31.07 1.50 2.29
C GLY A 133 31.56 1.06 0.92
N ASN A 134 31.38 -0.23 0.58
CA ASN A 134 31.71 -0.76 -0.74
C ASN A 134 30.82 -0.09 -1.81
N GLN A 135 31.42 0.35 -2.89
CA GLN A 135 30.74 1.05 -3.99
C GLN A 135 29.60 0.20 -4.61
N ALA A 136 29.77 -1.13 -4.65
CA ALA A 136 28.72 -2.05 -5.12
C ALA A 136 27.48 -2.02 -4.20
N ASP A 137 27.68 -2.01 -2.89
CA ASP A 137 26.59 -1.99 -1.91
C ASP A 137 25.78 -0.69 -1.98
N ILE A 138 26.47 0.44 -2.20
CA ILE A 138 25.80 1.74 -2.34
C ILE A 138 24.98 1.78 -3.63
N ARG A 139 25.50 1.25 -4.74
CA ARG A 139 24.78 1.14 -6.00
C ARG A 139 23.52 0.30 -5.85
N GLN A 140 23.61 -0.86 -5.22
CA GLN A 140 22.45 -1.73 -4.97
C GLN A 140 21.40 -1.01 -4.10
N ARG A 141 21.84 -0.31 -3.05
CA ARG A 141 20.94 0.48 -2.20
C ARG A 141 20.24 1.61 -2.96
N ILE A 142 20.92 2.30 -3.88
CA ILE A 142 20.29 3.30 -4.75
C ILE A 142 19.19 2.62 -5.60
N ILE A 143 19.49 1.50 -6.25
CA ILE A 143 18.55 0.75 -7.10
C ILE A 143 17.34 0.29 -6.27
N MET A 144 17.56 -0.23 -5.06
CA MET A 144 16.48 -0.64 -4.15
C MET A 144 15.57 0.54 -3.77
N ASN A 145 16.12 1.73 -3.57
CA ASN A 145 15.31 2.90 -3.26
C ASN A 145 14.62 3.48 -4.51
N MET A 146 15.21 3.37 -5.70
CA MET A 146 14.52 3.64 -6.96
C MET A 146 13.34 2.68 -7.20
N GLU A 147 13.51 1.41 -6.83
CA GLU A 147 12.41 0.42 -6.87
C GLU A 147 11.25 0.85 -5.95
N ARG A 148 11.52 1.27 -4.71
CA ARG A 148 10.51 1.77 -3.77
C ARG A 148 9.79 3.03 -4.27
N TRP A 149 10.48 3.90 -4.99
CA TRP A 149 9.85 5.08 -5.61
C TRP A 149 8.81 4.71 -6.67
N ARG A 150 8.98 3.58 -7.37
CA ARG A 150 7.99 3.07 -8.34
C ARG A 150 6.70 2.59 -7.68
N TRP A 151 6.74 2.31 -6.38
CA TRP A 151 5.56 1.91 -5.61
C TRP A 151 4.78 3.09 -5.03
N MET A 152 5.35 4.27 -5.08
CA MET A 152 4.69 5.48 -4.59
C MET A 152 3.56 5.93 -5.53
N PRO A 153 2.53 6.64 -4.99
CA PRO A 153 1.54 7.32 -5.84
C PRO A 153 2.23 8.25 -6.84
N ALA A 154 1.66 8.38 -8.04
CA ALA A 154 2.19 9.28 -9.07
C ALA A 154 2.11 10.75 -8.65
N ASP A 155 1.07 11.09 -7.90
CA ASP A 155 0.85 12.40 -7.29
C ASP A 155 0.89 12.24 -5.77
N LEU A 156 1.76 12.99 -5.11
CA LEU A 156 1.86 13.01 -3.65
C LEU A 156 0.97 14.10 -3.03
N GLY A 157 0.39 14.98 -3.85
CA GLY A 157 -0.38 16.15 -3.42
C GLY A 157 0.44 17.45 -3.39
N LEU A 158 -0.25 18.58 -3.48
CA LEU A 158 0.38 19.90 -3.35
C LEU A 158 0.77 20.20 -1.89
N LEU A 159 -0.04 19.73 -0.96
CA LEU A 159 0.23 19.71 0.49
C LEU A 159 0.11 18.28 0.97
N TYR A 160 1.16 17.71 1.56
CA TYR A 160 1.14 16.36 2.08
C TYR A 160 2.06 16.19 3.29
N VAL A 161 1.81 15.13 4.05
CA VAL A 161 2.66 14.68 5.15
C VAL A 161 3.51 13.51 4.67
N TRP A 162 4.82 13.63 4.88
CA TRP A 162 5.80 12.60 4.54
C TRP A 162 6.49 12.09 5.80
N SER A 163 6.37 10.82 6.13
CA SER A 163 7.11 10.21 7.25
C SER A 163 8.02 9.11 6.74
N ASN A 164 9.33 9.31 6.87
CA ASN A 164 10.32 8.31 6.48
C ASN A 164 10.78 7.52 7.72
N THR A 165 10.33 6.29 7.81
CA THR A 165 10.56 5.42 8.98
C THR A 165 12.04 5.20 9.32
N PRO A 166 12.97 4.88 8.36
CA PRO A 166 14.39 4.71 8.66
C PRO A 166 15.11 5.97 9.11
N GLU A 167 14.61 7.13 8.74
CA GLU A 167 15.14 8.44 9.11
C GLU A 167 14.65 8.91 10.47
N PHE A 168 13.52 8.36 10.93
CA PHE A 168 12.80 8.83 12.11
C PHE A 168 12.36 10.28 12.02
N MET A 169 11.97 10.73 10.84
CA MET A 169 11.52 12.10 10.57
C MET A 169 10.15 12.10 9.91
N LEU A 170 9.44 13.19 10.17
CA LEU A 170 8.20 13.55 9.52
C LEU A 170 8.32 14.97 8.98
N TYR A 171 7.74 15.20 7.80
CA TYR A 171 7.73 16.49 7.12
C TYR A 171 6.31 16.87 6.72
N VAL A 172 5.98 18.15 6.75
CA VAL A 172 4.88 18.71 5.96
C VAL A 172 5.50 19.36 4.73
N VAL A 173 5.08 18.91 3.57
CA VAL A 173 5.60 19.39 2.29
C VAL A 173 4.49 20.15 1.58
N LYS A 174 4.78 21.35 1.12
CA LYS A 174 3.90 22.19 0.30
C LYS A 174 4.66 22.64 -0.94
N ASP A 175 4.06 22.44 -2.12
CA ASP A 175 4.65 22.82 -3.41
C ASP A 175 6.10 22.30 -3.56
N GLY A 176 6.34 21.04 -3.15
CA GLY A 176 7.63 20.38 -3.21
C GLY A 176 8.64 20.81 -2.14
N LYS A 177 8.30 21.75 -1.23
CA LYS A 177 9.20 22.23 -0.17
C LYS A 177 8.71 21.83 1.21
N ALA A 178 9.63 21.33 2.04
CA ALA A 178 9.32 21.07 3.45
C ALA A 178 9.11 22.41 4.19
N ILE A 179 7.89 22.61 4.68
CA ILE A 179 7.52 23.78 5.50
C ILE A 179 7.53 23.45 7.00
N PHE A 180 7.62 22.18 7.35
CA PHE A 180 7.76 21.71 8.72
C PHE A 180 8.54 20.39 8.72
N ALA A 181 9.35 20.17 9.76
CA ALA A 181 10.06 18.92 9.99
C ALA A 181 10.06 18.58 11.48
N ASP A 182 9.85 17.30 11.81
CA ASP A 182 9.81 16.84 13.21
C ASP A 182 10.36 15.44 13.36
N LYS A 183 10.89 15.15 14.55
CA LYS A 183 11.36 13.81 14.88
C LYS A 183 10.19 12.90 15.20
N THR A 184 10.30 11.64 14.75
CA THR A 184 9.29 10.62 15.02
C THR A 184 9.83 9.44 15.82
N GLN A 185 8.91 8.81 16.55
CA GLN A 185 9.05 7.45 17.09
C GLN A 185 8.14 6.55 16.29
N VAL A 186 8.66 5.40 15.86
CA VAL A 186 7.96 4.42 15.01
C VAL A 186 7.86 3.06 15.69
N GLY A 187 7.22 2.09 15.04
CA GLY A 187 7.10 0.73 15.52
C GLY A 187 8.44 -0.01 15.63
N THR A 188 8.46 -1.07 16.44
CA THR A 188 9.60 -2.00 16.52
C THR A 188 9.67 -2.91 15.30
N ALA A 189 10.74 -3.70 15.15
CA ALA A 189 10.82 -4.72 14.11
C ALA A 189 9.77 -5.83 14.25
N THR A 190 9.25 -6.08 15.47
CA THR A 190 8.18 -7.05 15.73
C THR A 190 6.78 -6.49 15.57
N ASP A 191 6.62 -5.18 15.72
CA ASP A 191 5.38 -4.44 15.52
C ASP A 191 5.68 -3.21 14.65
N PRO A 192 6.05 -3.41 13.37
CA PRO A 192 6.56 -2.35 12.51
C PRO A 192 5.50 -1.34 12.10
N THR A 193 5.92 -0.12 11.83
CA THR A 193 5.09 0.85 11.13
C THR A 193 4.94 0.40 9.68
N PRO A 194 3.71 0.15 9.19
CA PRO A 194 3.49 -0.23 7.80
C PRO A 194 3.79 0.92 6.84
N VAL A 195 4.09 0.55 5.60
CA VAL A 195 4.44 1.47 4.51
C VAL A 195 3.24 1.58 3.57
N PHE A 196 2.55 2.73 3.61
CA PHE A 196 1.34 2.98 2.83
C PHE A 196 1.08 4.47 2.66
N SER A 197 0.13 4.80 1.81
CA SER A 197 -0.42 6.14 1.66
C SER A 197 -1.88 6.17 2.06
N ALA A 198 -2.30 7.19 2.82
CA ALA A 198 -3.68 7.41 3.23
C ALA A 198 -3.98 8.91 3.26
N GLU A 199 -5.23 9.27 3.52
CA GLU A 199 -5.66 10.64 3.63
C GLU A 199 -6.02 10.99 5.08
N MET A 200 -5.40 12.02 5.64
CA MET A 200 -5.79 12.57 6.93
C MET A 200 -7.10 13.34 6.78
N THR A 201 -8.05 13.06 7.69
CA THR A 201 -9.40 13.65 7.63
C THR A 201 -9.73 14.51 8.84
N THR A 202 -9.10 14.23 9.99
CA THR A 202 -9.51 14.85 11.27
C THR A 202 -8.31 14.97 12.20
N ILE A 203 -8.22 16.11 12.88
CA ILE A 203 -7.31 16.33 14.01
C ILE A 203 -8.16 16.34 15.27
N VAL A 204 -7.81 15.54 16.27
CA VAL A 204 -8.57 15.45 17.52
C VAL A 204 -7.69 15.91 18.67
N PHE A 205 -8.02 17.05 19.25
CA PHE A 205 -7.36 17.53 20.46
C PHE A 205 -7.94 16.85 21.69
N ASN A 206 -7.10 16.62 22.70
CA ASN A 206 -7.43 15.94 23.95
C ASN A 206 -8.22 14.64 23.70
N PRO A 207 -7.66 13.69 22.92
CA PRO A 207 -8.39 12.53 22.49
C PRO A 207 -8.63 11.54 23.63
N GLU A 208 -9.84 10.97 23.68
CA GLU A 208 -10.04 9.70 24.35
C GLU A 208 -9.33 8.58 23.58
N TRP A 209 -8.83 7.61 24.31
CA TRP A 209 -8.18 6.44 23.73
C TRP A 209 -8.82 5.14 24.20
N THR A 210 -9.18 4.29 23.27
CA THR A 210 -9.56 2.90 23.51
C THR A 210 -8.42 1.99 23.09
N ALA A 211 -7.98 1.12 24.00
CA ALA A 211 -6.87 0.22 23.71
C ALA A 211 -7.26 -0.80 22.63
N PRO A 212 -6.50 -0.89 21.52
CA PRO A 212 -6.75 -1.87 20.46
C PRO A 212 -6.45 -3.30 20.94
N ALA A 213 -7.03 -4.29 20.26
CA ALA A 213 -6.90 -5.70 20.60
C ALA A 213 -5.43 -6.17 20.74
N SER A 214 -4.52 -5.61 19.95
CA SER A 214 -3.08 -5.90 20.04
C SER A 214 -2.50 -5.50 21.40
N VAL A 215 -2.86 -4.33 21.92
CA VAL A 215 -2.44 -3.85 23.25
C VAL A 215 -3.09 -4.68 24.36
N LEU A 216 -4.38 -4.99 24.21
CA LEU A 216 -5.10 -5.83 25.17
C LEU A 216 -4.41 -7.19 25.35
N VAL A 217 -4.15 -7.89 24.24
CA VAL A 217 -3.63 -9.26 24.25
C VAL A 217 -2.13 -9.30 24.58
N LYS A 218 -1.32 -8.44 23.95
CA LYS A 218 0.15 -8.49 24.09
C LYS A 218 0.64 -7.82 25.36
N SER A 219 -0.05 -6.77 25.85
CA SER A 219 0.46 -5.95 26.95
C SER A 219 -0.35 -6.06 28.24
N LEU A 220 -1.68 -6.03 28.18
CA LEU A 220 -2.52 -6.01 29.39
C LEU A 220 -2.81 -7.42 29.91
N LEU A 221 -3.30 -8.33 29.06
CA LEU A 221 -3.74 -9.67 29.48
C LEU A 221 -2.67 -10.45 30.24
N PRO A 222 -1.38 -10.50 29.84
CA PRO A 222 -0.36 -11.24 30.59
C PRO A 222 -0.14 -10.72 32.03
N ARG A 223 -0.37 -9.41 32.23
CA ARG A 223 -0.24 -8.77 33.56
C ARG A 223 -1.49 -9.02 34.40
N LEU A 224 -2.67 -8.87 33.84
CA LEU A 224 -3.95 -9.10 34.53
C LEU A 224 -4.08 -10.56 34.96
N ARG A 225 -3.65 -11.53 34.14
CA ARG A 225 -3.59 -12.96 34.51
C ARG A 225 -2.67 -13.26 35.70
N LYS A 226 -1.66 -12.43 35.90
CA LYS A 226 -0.74 -12.52 37.07
C LYS A 226 -1.25 -11.71 38.27
N GLY A 227 -2.45 -11.16 38.23
CA GLY A 227 -2.99 -10.32 39.30
C GLY A 227 -2.33 -8.94 39.42
N ASN A 228 -1.55 -8.52 38.38
CA ASN A 228 -0.91 -7.23 38.40
C ASN A 228 -1.82 -6.17 37.76
N TYR A 229 -2.64 -5.53 38.59
CA TYR A 229 -3.56 -4.47 38.19
C TYR A 229 -2.93 -3.07 38.23
N SER A 230 -1.73 -2.90 38.78
CA SER A 230 -1.05 -1.59 38.85
C SER A 230 -0.87 -0.90 37.51
N ILE A 231 -0.85 -1.66 36.40
CA ILE A 231 -0.82 -1.14 35.02
C ILE A 231 -2.06 -0.29 34.70
N LEU A 232 -3.21 -0.65 35.27
CA LEU A 232 -4.47 0.08 35.00
C LEU A 232 -4.42 1.47 35.69
N ASP A 233 -3.96 1.54 36.93
CA ASP A 233 -3.81 2.79 37.70
C ASP A 233 -2.69 3.66 37.11
N LYS A 234 -1.57 3.02 36.73
CA LYS A 234 -0.43 3.71 36.11
C LYS A 234 -0.83 4.50 34.88
N TYR A 235 -1.69 3.93 34.03
CA TYR A 235 -2.14 4.52 32.80
C TYR A 235 -3.57 5.05 32.86
N ALA A 236 -4.19 5.09 34.04
CA ALA A 236 -5.56 5.57 34.25
C ALA A 236 -6.60 4.93 33.32
N PHE A 237 -6.53 3.60 33.18
CA PHE A 237 -7.53 2.85 32.42
C PHE A 237 -8.85 2.73 33.16
N SER A 238 -9.95 3.03 32.44
CA SER A 238 -11.30 2.60 32.80
C SER A 238 -11.62 1.32 32.06
N VAL A 239 -12.27 0.36 32.75
CA VAL A 239 -12.65 -0.92 32.16
C VAL A 239 -14.18 -1.06 32.16
N SER A 240 -14.74 -1.44 31.02
CA SER A 240 -16.17 -1.71 30.87
C SER A 240 -16.42 -3.02 30.12
N TYR A 241 -17.58 -3.63 30.40
CA TYR A 241 -18.08 -4.79 29.70
C TYR A 241 -19.49 -4.45 29.15
N GLN A 242 -19.69 -4.57 27.86
CA GLN A 242 -20.95 -4.18 27.18
C GLN A 242 -21.41 -2.76 27.57
N GLY A 243 -20.47 -1.83 27.67
CA GLY A 243 -20.73 -0.43 28.02
C GLY A 243 -20.84 -0.13 29.52
N ASN A 244 -20.97 -1.15 30.38
CA ASN A 244 -21.11 -0.97 31.83
C ASN A 244 -19.73 -1.01 32.51
N PRO A 245 -19.42 -0.05 33.40
CA PRO A 245 -18.18 -0.07 34.16
C PRO A 245 -18.07 -1.35 35.02
N VAL A 246 -16.89 -1.98 35.01
CA VAL A 246 -16.64 -3.19 35.81
C VAL A 246 -15.38 -3.03 36.63
N ASN A 247 -15.34 -3.74 37.80
CA ASN A 247 -14.13 -3.80 38.59
C ASN A 247 -13.20 -4.88 38.05
N PRO A 248 -12.06 -4.53 37.46
CA PRO A 248 -11.16 -5.49 36.81
C PRO A 248 -10.52 -6.48 37.81
N THR A 249 -10.45 -6.16 39.12
CA THR A 249 -9.88 -7.05 40.12
C THR A 249 -10.81 -8.21 40.51
N LYS A 250 -12.09 -8.12 40.15
CA LYS A 250 -13.11 -9.16 40.39
C LYS A 250 -13.31 -10.10 39.18
N ILE A 251 -12.53 -9.90 38.12
CA ILE A 251 -12.64 -10.67 36.88
C ILE A 251 -11.54 -11.73 36.82
N ASP A 252 -11.91 -12.97 36.56
CA ASP A 252 -10.95 -14.03 36.28
C ASP A 252 -10.44 -13.95 34.83
N TRP A 253 -9.34 -13.22 34.64
CA TRP A 253 -8.73 -13.00 33.33
C TRP A 253 -8.13 -14.25 32.69
N THR A 254 -8.17 -15.40 33.38
CA THR A 254 -7.76 -16.69 32.79
C THR A 254 -8.92 -17.36 32.04
N ARG A 255 -10.17 -17.01 32.37
CA ARG A 255 -11.39 -17.63 31.84
C ARG A 255 -12.17 -16.78 30.84
N VAL A 256 -11.89 -15.48 30.79
CA VAL A 256 -12.61 -14.55 29.93
C VAL A 256 -11.79 -14.15 28.72
N ASN A 257 -12.46 -13.78 27.63
CA ASN A 257 -11.79 -13.16 26.48
C ASN A 257 -11.65 -11.65 26.74
N ILE A 258 -10.41 -11.16 26.86
CA ILE A 258 -10.15 -9.74 27.11
C ILE A 258 -10.73 -8.81 26.02
N ARG A 259 -10.93 -9.33 24.80
CA ARG A 259 -11.51 -8.54 23.70
C ARG A 259 -12.99 -8.19 23.89
N ASP A 260 -13.68 -8.86 24.79
CA ASP A 260 -15.08 -8.56 25.14
C ASP A 260 -15.19 -7.35 26.08
N PHE A 261 -14.06 -6.86 26.57
CA PHE A 261 -13.95 -5.71 27.46
C PHE A 261 -13.37 -4.50 26.72
N THR A 262 -13.87 -3.32 27.08
CA THR A 262 -13.32 -2.05 26.60
C THR A 262 -12.41 -1.47 27.68
N PHE A 263 -11.17 -1.20 27.30
CA PHE A 263 -10.18 -0.50 28.12
C PHE A 263 -9.97 0.89 27.50
N SER A 264 -10.39 1.93 28.21
CA SER A 264 -10.33 3.30 27.71
C SER A 264 -9.57 4.22 28.64
N GLN A 265 -9.01 5.28 28.08
CA GLN A 265 -8.39 6.38 28.83
C GLN A 265 -9.11 7.68 28.45
N LYS A 266 -9.46 8.47 29.46
CA LYS A 266 -9.90 9.85 29.25
C LYS A 266 -8.72 10.74 28.84
N PRO A 267 -8.99 11.93 28.26
CA PRO A 267 -7.97 12.94 28.04
C PRO A 267 -7.21 13.24 29.33
N GLY A 268 -5.92 13.49 29.21
CA GLY A 268 -5.12 13.83 30.39
C GLY A 268 -3.64 13.44 30.27
N PRO A 269 -2.83 13.77 31.29
CA PRO A 269 -1.37 13.63 31.26
C PRO A 269 -0.87 12.18 31.20
N LYS A 270 -1.75 11.20 31.45
CA LYS A 270 -1.44 9.76 31.35
C LYS A 270 -1.94 9.14 30.04
N SER A 271 -2.59 9.90 29.15
CA SER A 271 -3.11 9.39 27.89
C SER A 271 -1.99 8.89 26.98
N ASN A 272 -2.12 7.68 26.47
CA ASN A 272 -1.16 7.13 25.50
C ASN A 272 -1.09 7.92 24.17
N LEU A 273 -2.17 8.64 23.84
CA LEU A 273 -2.24 9.49 22.65
C LEU A 273 -1.74 10.92 22.89
N GLY A 274 -1.37 11.25 24.16
CA GLY A 274 -1.03 12.63 24.50
C GLY A 274 -2.19 13.60 24.32
N LYS A 275 -1.90 14.82 23.90
CA LYS A 275 -2.86 15.92 23.71
C LYS A 275 -3.49 15.99 22.30
N VAL A 276 -3.00 15.23 21.31
CA VAL A 276 -3.56 15.27 19.96
C VAL A 276 -3.34 13.96 19.21
N LYS A 277 -4.32 13.58 18.39
CA LYS A 277 -4.21 12.53 17.38
C LYS A 277 -4.68 13.03 16.02
N PHE A 278 -4.08 12.49 14.97
CA PHE A 278 -4.37 12.78 13.57
C PHE A 278 -4.94 11.51 12.94
N ILE A 279 -6.18 11.58 12.49
CA ILE A 279 -6.91 10.43 11.95
C ILE A 279 -6.70 10.36 10.46
N LEU A 280 -6.11 9.25 10.02
CA LEU A 280 -5.96 8.84 8.63
C LEU A 280 -6.62 7.46 8.50
N PRO A 281 -7.82 7.36 7.93
CA PRO A 281 -8.52 6.08 7.80
C PRO A 281 -7.66 5.05 7.03
N ASN A 282 -7.35 3.92 7.66
CA ASN A 282 -6.55 2.84 7.09
C ASN A 282 -6.87 1.51 7.80
N HIS A 283 -6.55 0.38 7.17
CA HIS A 283 -6.84 -0.96 7.72
C HIS A 283 -5.72 -1.50 8.65
N HIS A 284 -4.68 -0.71 8.90
CA HIS A 284 -3.58 -1.07 9.82
C HIS A 284 -3.79 -0.52 11.23
N ASP A 285 -4.88 0.23 11.47
CA ASP A 285 -5.13 0.93 12.74
C ASP A 285 -4.00 1.89 13.14
N VAL A 286 -3.27 2.44 12.16
CA VAL A 286 -2.17 3.36 12.40
C VAL A 286 -2.68 4.79 12.51
N LEU A 287 -2.16 5.49 13.52
CA LEU A 287 -2.40 6.91 13.76
C LEU A 287 -1.07 7.65 13.81
N LEU A 288 -1.11 8.95 13.48
CA LEU A 288 -0.10 9.89 13.96
C LEU A 288 -0.63 10.51 15.25
N HIS A 289 0.20 10.63 16.28
CA HIS A 289 -0.27 11.17 17.55
C HIS A 289 0.87 11.66 18.46
N ASP A 290 0.48 12.39 19.46
CA ASP A 290 1.34 12.83 20.55
C ASP A 290 1.73 11.66 21.47
N THR A 291 2.53 11.95 22.47
CA THR A 291 2.91 11.04 23.54
C THR A 291 2.90 11.75 24.89
N PHE A 292 2.67 11.01 25.96
CA PHE A 292 2.73 11.61 27.31
C PHE A 292 4.17 12.01 27.70
N ASP A 293 4.29 13.03 28.54
CA ASP A 293 5.56 13.71 28.86
C ASP A 293 6.68 12.79 29.32
N ALA A 294 6.38 11.77 30.11
CA ALA A 294 7.40 10.84 30.59
C ALA A 294 8.11 10.06 29.47
N ARG A 295 7.50 9.95 28.28
CA ARG A 295 8.10 9.30 27.10
C ARG A 295 8.83 10.23 26.16
N ARG A 296 8.71 11.55 26.28
CA ARG A 296 9.34 12.52 25.37
C ARG A 296 10.86 12.41 25.28
N LYS A 297 11.52 11.88 26.31
CA LYS A 297 12.98 11.60 26.30
C LYS A 297 13.41 10.69 25.14
N VAL A 298 12.50 9.93 24.53
CA VAL A 298 12.78 9.07 23.37
C VAL A 298 13.27 9.88 22.18
N PHE A 299 12.78 11.08 21.99
CA PHE A 299 13.16 11.93 20.83
C PHE A 299 14.62 12.41 20.90
N GLN A 300 15.28 12.28 22.03
CA GLN A 300 16.72 12.53 22.23
C GLN A 300 17.58 11.32 21.81
N GLN A 301 16.98 10.15 21.61
CA GLN A 301 17.69 8.94 21.22
C GLN A 301 17.85 8.87 19.70
N PRO A 302 18.99 8.34 19.20
CA PRO A 302 19.19 8.15 17.77
C PRO A 302 18.28 7.05 17.21
N MET A 303 18.02 5.98 17.97
CA MET A 303 17.13 4.88 17.60
C MET A 303 15.76 5.07 18.29
N ARG A 304 14.71 5.23 17.49
CA ARG A 304 13.36 5.51 17.98
C ARG A 304 12.32 4.50 17.50
N ALA A 305 12.76 3.29 17.16
CA ALA A 305 11.89 2.17 16.78
C ALA A 305 11.45 1.38 18.03
N ILE A 306 10.53 1.92 18.83
CA ILE A 306 10.08 1.35 20.11
C ILE A 306 8.55 1.37 20.29
N GLY A 307 7.78 1.69 19.24
CA GLY A 307 6.32 1.74 19.25
C GLY A 307 5.65 0.44 18.83
N TYR A 308 4.33 0.48 18.68
CA TYR A 308 3.47 -0.61 18.19
C TYR A 308 2.83 -0.24 16.84
N GLY A 309 3.60 0.29 15.91
CA GLY A 309 3.16 0.64 14.55
C GLY A 309 2.76 2.09 14.35
N CYS A 310 2.09 2.73 15.30
CA CYS A 310 1.74 4.17 15.23
C CYS A 310 2.98 5.06 15.22
N VAL A 311 2.85 6.23 14.59
CA VAL A 311 3.90 7.24 14.50
C VAL A 311 3.65 8.34 15.54
N ARG A 312 4.60 8.52 16.47
CA ARG A 312 4.58 9.60 17.45
C ARG A 312 5.56 10.68 17.04
N MET A 313 5.26 11.92 17.37
CA MET A 313 6.08 13.08 17.03
C MET A 313 6.52 13.88 18.26
N GLU A 314 7.64 14.60 18.12
CA GLU A 314 8.22 15.43 19.21
C GLU A 314 7.42 16.69 19.44
N ASN A 315 6.97 17.38 18.37
CA ASN A 315 6.29 18.68 18.40
C ASN A 315 4.89 18.67 17.77
N PRO A 316 3.95 17.84 18.31
CA PRO A 316 2.64 17.61 17.69
C PRO A 316 1.73 18.83 17.68
N GLN A 317 1.93 19.79 18.61
CA GLN A 317 1.19 21.06 18.64
C GLN A 317 1.57 21.93 17.44
N GLN A 318 2.86 22.09 17.15
CA GLN A 318 3.32 22.83 15.98
C GLN A 318 2.89 22.15 14.68
N PHE A 319 2.93 20.82 14.64
CA PHE A 319 2.43 20.07 13.49
C PHE A 319 0.93 20.36 13.24
N ALA A 320 0.10 20.34 14.30
CA ALA A 320 -1.31 20.72 14.18
C ALA A 320 -1.50 22.18 13.74
N GLN A 321 -0.67 23.10 14.24
CA GLN A 321 -0.70 24.51 13.85
C GLN A 321 -0.42 24.69 12.35
N VAL A 322 0.62 24.02 11.84
CA VAL A 322 0.96 24.10 10.40
C VAL A 322 -0.16 23.55 9.55
N LEU A 323 -0.70 22.38 9.89
CA LEU A 323 -1.77 21.76 9.11
C LEU A 323 -3.06 22.60 9.12
N LEU A 324 -3.50 23.11 10.28
CA LEU A 324 -4.72 23.90 10.39
C LEU A 324 -4.55 25.31 9.81
N SER A 325 -3.35 25.88 9.84
CA SER A 325 -3.04 27.12 9.12
C SER A 325 -3.19 26.92 7.60
N GLU A 326 -2.70 25.81 7.07
CA GLU A 326 -2.76 25.51 5.62
C GLU A 326 -4.16 25.10 5.16
N ASP A 327 -4.93 24.41 6.01
CA ASP A 327 -6.27 23.91 5.68
C ASP A 327 -7.38 24.95 5.91
N LYS A 328 -7.29 25.71 7.02
CA LYS A 328 -8.35 26.59 7.51
C LYS A 328 -7.95 28.05 7.68
N GLY A 329 -6.68 28.37 7.49
CA GLY A 329 -6.15 29.70 7.78
C GLY A 329 -6.09 30.02 9.28
N TRP A 330 -6.14 29.00 10.16
CA TRP A 330 -6.14 29.22 11.61
C TRP A 330 -4.82 29.79 12.10
N SER A 331 -4.94 30.70 13.06
CA SER A 331 -3.80 31.23 13.82
C SER A 331 -3.30 30.23 14.87
N ALA A 332 -2.08 30.44 15.33
CA ALA A 332 -1.54 29.65 16.43
C ALA A 332 -2.38 29.77 17.72
N SER A 333 -3.03 30.90 17.96
CA SER A 333 -3.88 31.11 19.14
C SER A 333 -5.14 30.26 19.13
N GLU A 334 -5.76 30.05 17.95
CA GLU A 334 -6.93 29.16 17.83
C GLU A 334 -6.56 27.71 18.16
N VAL A 335 -5.42 27.25 17.67
CA VAL A 335 -4.91 25.90 17.98
C VAL A 335 -4.53 25.78 19.46
N ASN A 336 -3.89 26.82 20.05
CA ASN A 336 -3.55 26.84 21.48
C ASN A 336 -4.79 26.78 22.37
N ASN A 337 -5.87 27.45 21.99
CA ASN A 337 -7.14 27.38 22.73
C ASN A 337 -7.67 25.93 22.81
N LEU A 338 -7.62 25.17 21.72
CA LEU A 338 -7.99 23.76 21.73
C LEU A 338 -7.01 22.88 22.49
N TRP A 339 -5.72 23.22 22.40
CA TRP A 339 -4.65 22.51 23.12
C TRP A 339 -4.79 22.58 24.64
N GLU A 340 -5.23 23.72 25.17
CA GLU A 340 -5.39 23.95 26.61
C GLU A 340 -6.73 23.43 27.16
N ARG A 341 -7.68 23.06 26.32
CA ARG A 341 -8.93 22.43 26.76
C ARG A 341 -8.67 21.05 27.39
N SER A 342 -9.64 20.52 28.08
CA SER A 342 -9.60 19.18 28.70
C SER A 342 -10.59 18.19 28.08
N ASP A 343 -11.45 18.66 27.19
CA ASP A 343 -12.48 17.86 26.51
C ASP A 343 -11.99 17.38 25.13
N ASN A 344 -12.48 16.23 24.72
CA ASN A 344 -12.22 15.65 23.40
C ASN A 344 -12.79 16.56 22.31
N SER A 345 -11.91 17.19 21.53
CA SER A 345 -12.28 18.23 20.57
C SER A 345 -11.82 17.84 19.14
N PRO A 346 -12.70 17.19 18.36
CA PRO A 346 -12.41 16.86 16.96
C PRO A 346 -12.55 18.08 16.04
N VAL A 347 -11.62 18.23 15.11
CA VAL A 347 -11.59 19.23 14.06
C VAL A 347 -11.48 18.51 12.72
N SER A 348 -12.54 18.50 11.94
CA SER A 348 -12.52 17.97 10.58
C SER A 348 -11.75 18.89 9.65
N LEU A 349 -10.90 18.34 8.81
CA LEU A 349 -10.20 19.08 7.77
C LEU A 349 -11.19 19.41 6.63
N GLU A 350 -11.01 20.58 6.00
CA GLU A 350 -11.78 20.99 4.83
C GLU A 350 -11.33 20.20 3.58
N ARG A 351 -10.03 19.97 3.50
CA ARG A 351 -9.41 19.14 2.46
C ARG A 351 -8.68 17.99 3.13
N LYS A 352 -8.86 16.80 2.60
CA LYS A 352 -8.08 15.65 3.03
C LYS A 352 -6.62 15.88 2.67
N ILE A 353 -5.72 15.65 3.63
CA ILE A 353 -4.29 15.84 3.44
C ILE A 353 -3.65 14.46 3.22
N PRO A 354 -3.00 14.20 2.06
CA PRO A 354 -2.26 12.97 1.85
C PRO A 354 -1.18 12.76 2.91
N VAL A 355 -1.07 11.54 3.39
CA VAL A 355 -0.05 11.09 4.34
C VAL A 355 0.66 9.89 3.77
N HIS A 356 1.96 9.98 3.59
CA HIS A 356 2.80 8.91 3.06
C HIS A 356 3.73 8.41 4.16
N LEU A 357 3.47 7.20 4.67
CA LEU A 357 4.38 6.47 5.55
C LEU A 357 5.31 5.63 4.68
N THR A 358 6.59 5.94 4.72
CA THR A 358 7.57 5.44 3.75
C THR A 358 8.75 4.74 4.41
N TYR A 359 9.54 4.03 3.59
CA TYR A 359 10.72 3.31 4.05
C TYR A 359 11.86 3.48 3.04
N PHE A 360 12.48 4.67 3.04
CA PHE A 360 13.64 4.96 2.20
C PHE A 360 14.91 4.95 3.04
N THR A 361 15.84 4.06 2.70
CA THR A 361 17.13 3.90 3.38
C THR A 361 18.25 4.70 2.73
N VAL A 362 17.98 5.28 1.55
CA VAL A 362 18.86 6.23 0.87
C VAL A 362 18.02 7.36 0.30
N VAL A 363 18.42 8.60 0.57
CA VAL A 363 17.89 9.81 -0.05
C VAL A 363 19.05 10.68 -0.53
N VAL A 364 18.78 11.54 -1.51
CA VAL A 364 19.76 12.50 -2.04
C VAL A 364 19.30 13.91 -1.71
N ASP A 365 20.12 14.67 -1.02
CA ASP A 365 19.80 16.06 -0.69
C ASP A 365 19.94 17.01 -1.90
N ASP A 366 19.58 18.29 -1.68
CA ASP A 366 19.60 19.34 -2.73
C ASP A 366 21.01 19.62 -3.29
N LYS A 367 22.04 19.19 -2.57
CA LYS A 367 23.44 19.33 -2.99
C LYS A 367 23.96 18.06 -3.69
N GLY A 368 23.10 17.06 -3.90
CA GLY A 368 23.46 15.80 -4.52
C GLY A 368 24.22 14.83 -3.60
N LYS A 369 24.24 15.07 -2.28
CA LYS A 369 24.88 14.19 -1.29
C LYS A 369 23.91 13.06 -0.93
N LEU A 370 24.43 11.83 -0.92
CA LEU A 370 23.72 10.65 -0.44
C LEU A 370 23.67 10.64 1.09
N ASN A 371 22.46 10.53 1.63
CA ASN A 371 22.21 10.31 3.04
C ASN A 371 21.65 8.90 3.22
N SER A 372 22.28 8.09 4.04
CA SER A 372 21.95 6.68 4.27
C SER A 372 21.41 6.47 5.68
N PHE A 373 20.34 5.69 5.80
CA PHE A 373 19.70 5.33 7.05
C PHE A 373 19.77 3.82 7.29
N SER A 374 19.70 3.41 8.54
CA SER A 374 19.72 1.98 8.91
C SER A 374 18.46 1.24 8.43
N ASP A 375 18.65 0.01 7.98
CA ASP A 375 17.56 -0.92 7.63
C ASP A 375 16.96 -1.55 8.90
N ILE A 376 16.18 -0.76 9.65
CA ILE A 376 15.68 -1.13 10.99
C ILE A 376 14.68 -2.29 11.01
N TYR A 377 14.10 -2.65 9.86
CA TYR A 377 13.13 -3.74 9.72
C TYR A 377 13.65 -4.89 8.83
N GLY A 378 14.88 -4.80 8.32
CA GLY A 378 15.47 -5.81 7.44
C GLY A 378 14.83 -5.87 6.05
N LEU A 379 14.23 -4.76 5.59
CA LEU A 379 13.53 -4.70 4.29
C LEU A 379 14.48 -4.51 3.12
N ASP A 380 15.65 -3.86 3.32
CA ASP A 380 16.71 -3.78 2.30
C ASP A 380 17.22 -5.18 1.99
N LYS A 381 17.50 -6.00 3.02
CA LYS A 381 18.00 -7.36 2.80
C LYS A 381 17.02 -8.24 2.03
N LYS A 382 15.71 -8.11 2.29
CA LYS A 382 14.67 -8.83 1.53
C LYS A 382 14.65 -8.38 0.07
N LEU A 383 14.71 -7.06 -0.14
CA LEU A 383 14.68 -6.46 -1.48
C LEU A 383 15.96 -6.78 -2.26
N GLU A 384 17.12 -6.74 -1.61
CA GLU A 384 18.42 -7.15 -2.17
C GLU A 384 18.37 -8.58 -2.68
N THR A 385 17.89 -9.51 -1.83
CA THR A 385 17.76 -10.93 -2.23
C THR A 385 16.83 -11.09 -3.42
N ALA A 386 15.70 -10.36 -3.46
CA ALA A 386 14.72 -10.47 -4.52
C ALA A 386 15.19 -9.84 -5.85
N LEU A 387 15.98 -8.76 -5.80
CA LEU A 387 16.47 -8.05 -7.00
C LEU A 387 17.77 -8.63 -7.54
N PHE A 388 18.68 -9.08 -6.66
CA PHE A 388 20.07 -9.41 -7.01
C PHE A 388 20.51 -10.82 -6.57
N GLY A 389 19.68 -11.53 -5.77
CA GLY A 389 19.99 -12.90 -5.36
C GLY A 389 20.09 -13.85 -6.57
N ASN A 390 21.00 -14.86 -6.50
CA ASN A 390 21.18 -15.90 -7.53
C ASN A 390 19.99 -16.88 -7.66
N THR A 391 18.92 -16.65 -6.97
CA THR A 391 17.69 -17.39 -7.19
C THR A 391 16.99 -16.77 -8.40
N THR A 392 17.11 -17.44 -9.54
CA THR A 392 16.16 -17.36 -10.66
C THR A 392 14.77 -17.82 -10.20
N ALA A 393 14.22 -17.19 -9.17
CA ALA A 393 12.80 -17.22 -8.97
C ALA A 393 12.24 -16.37 -10.12
N PRO A 394 11.55 -16.98 -11.11
CA PRO A 394 10.92 -16.18 -12.14
C PRO A 394 10.04 -15.19 -11.44
N PHE A 395 10.11 -13.92 -11.85
CA PHE A 395 9.12 -12.92 -11.54
C PHE A 395 7.76 -13.60 -11.73
N ARG A 396 7.09 -13.97 -10.65
CA ARG A 396 5.69 -14.36 -10.71
C ARG A 396 4.93 -13.05 -10.97
N SER A 397 4.90 -12.71 -12.28
CA SER A 397 3.83 -11.85 -12.78
C SER A 397 2.54 -12.39 -12.17
N GLY A 398 1.69 -11.47 -11.73
CA GLY A 398 0.29 -11.83 -11.47
C GLY A 398 -0.25 -12.72 -12.61
N PRO A 399 -1.33 -13.45 -12.40
CA PRO A 399 -1.65 -14.73 -13.03
C PRO A 399 -1.07 -14.84 -14.44
N GLU A 400 -0.14 -15.78 -14.57
CA GLU A 400 0.56 -16.13 -15.78
C GLU A 400 -0.49 -16.23 -16.89
N MET A 401 -0.43 -15.32 -17.89
CA MET A 401 -1.13 -15.58 -19.13
C MET A 401 -0.45 -16.81 -19.73
N LYS A 402 -0.99 -17.97 -19.41
CA LYS A 402 -0.60 -19.22 -20.08
C LYS A 402 -0.72 -18.94 -21.56
N ARG A 403 0.38 -19.11 -22.29
CA ARG A 403 0.36 -19.16 -23.76
C ARG A 403 -0.84 -20.00 -24.17
N PRO A 404 -1.71 -19.55 -25.05
CA PRO A 404 -2.72 -20.42 -25.63
C PRO A 404 -1.94 -21.56 -26.32
N ARG A 405 -2.01 -22.76 -25.77
CA ARG A 405 -1.70 -23.93 -26.56
C ARG A 405 -2.63 -23.85 -27.77
N GLN A 406 -2.07 -23.76 -28.95
CA GLN A 406 -2.80 -23.99 -30.18
C GLN A 406 -3.34 -25.43 -30.11
N GLU A 407 -4.54 -25.58 -29.61
CA GLU A 407 -5.40 -26.70 -29.96
C GLU A 407 -6.59 -26.11 -30.68
N ALA A 408 -6.57 -26.33 -32.00
CA ALA A 408 -7.72 -26.16 -32.84
C ALA A 408 -8.89 -26.92 -32.22
N ASN A 409 -9.92 -26.21 -31.83
CA ASN A 409 -11.34 -26.50 -32.00
C ASN A 409 -12.12 -25.51 -31.12
N ALA A 410 -12.69 -24.51 -31.75
CA ALA A 410 -13.76 -23.74 -31.17
C ALA A 410 -14.97 -24.66 -31.00
N SER A 411 -14.99 -25.39 -29.89
CA SER A 411 -16.21 -26.01 -29.39
C SER A 411 -16.83 -25.00 -28.44
N ALA A 412 -18.05 -24.60 -28.72
CA ALA A 412 -18.90 -23.86 -27.79
C ALA A 412 -18.77 -24.50 -26.39
N LEU A 413 -18.57 -23.64 -25.36
CA LEU A 413 -18.64 -24.10 -23.98
C LEU A 413 -19.94 -24.92 -23.82
N PRO A 414 -19.87 -26.15 -23.32
CA PRO A 414 -21.06 -26.94 -23.09
C PRO A 414 -21.98 -26.17 -22.15
N ALA A 415 -23.26 -26.18 -22.43
CA ALA A 415 -24.27 -25.61 -21.55
C ALA A 415 -24.03 -26.11 -20.11
N PRO A 416 -24.04 -25.21 -19.09
CA PRO A 416 -23.69 -25.57 -17.75
C PRO A 416 -24.60 -26.72 -17.29
N ASN A 417 -24.00 -27.82 -16.91
CA ASN A 417 -24.70 -28.96 -16.32
C ASN A 417 -25.04 -28.59 -14.87
N PHE A 418 -26.28 -28.26 -14.61
CA PHE A 418 -26.78 -27.84 -13.29
C PHE A 418 -26.99 -29.05 -12.31
N ASP A 419 -26.82 -30.29 -12.75
CA ASP A 419 -27.14 -31.49 -11.95
C ASP A 419 -26.24 -31.68 -10.70
N LYS A 420 -25.18 -30.91 -10.54
CA LYS A 420 -24.29 -30.90 -9.36
C LYS A 420 -24.14 -29.52 -8.70
N ALA A 421 -24.95 -28.55 -9.06
CA ALA A 421 -24.90 -27.21 -8.50
C ALA A 421 -25.87 -27.10 -7.31
N GLU A 422 -25.42 -26.47 -6.25
CA GLU A 422 -26.29 -26.11 -5.12
C GLU A 422 -27.21 -24.95 -5.51
N MET A 423 -28.49 -25.07 -5.20
CA MET A 423 -29.47 -24.01 -5.41
C MET A 423 -29.56 -23.12 -4.18
N VAL A 424 -29.14 -21.87 -4.29
CA VAL A 424 -29.02 -20.93 -3.18
C VAL A 424 -29.84 -19.66 -3.42
N ALA A 425 -30.34 -19.08 -2.35
CA ALA A 425 -30.99 -17.78 -2.41
C ALA A 425 -29.92 -16.68 -2.53
N ALA A 426 -30.04 -15.85 -3.57
CA ALA A 426 -29.10 -14.77 -3.87
C ALA A 426 -29.79 -13.41 -3.93
N THR A 427 -29.09 -12.40 -3.47
CA THR A 427 -29.38 -10.99 -3.63
C THR A 427 -28.23 -10.30 -4.34
N TRP A 428 -28.27 -8.98 -4.46
CA TRP A 428 -27.18 -8.21 -5.06
C TRP A 428 -27.06 -6.83 -4.40
N TYR A 429 -25.87 -6.26 -4.44
CA TYR A 429 -25.51 -4.94 -3.92
C TYR A 429 -24.78 -4.11 -4.98
N GLY A 430 -24.92 -2.80 -4.97
CA GLY A 430 -24.59 -1.97 -6.11
C GLY A 430 -23.91 -0.64 -5.76
N ASP A 431 -24.32 0.40 -6.46
CA ASP A 431 -23.65 1.70 -6.49
C ASP A 431 -23.57 2.39 -5.12
N GLU A 432 -24.45 2.06 -4.20
CA GLU A 432 -24.46 2.56 -2.82
C GLU A 432 -23.18 2.18 -2.05
N PHE A 433 -22.49 1.13 -2.45
CA PHE A 433 -21.23 0.68 -1.85
C PHE A 433 -20.00 0.95 -2.72
N ARG A 434 -20.16 1.62 -3.87
CA ARG A 434 -19.06 1.94 -4.78
C ARG A 434 -17.93 2.65 -4.05
N GLY A 435 -16.71 2.12 -4.18
CA GLY A 435 -15.51 2.67 -3.56
C GLY A 435 -15.34 2.30 -2.07
N SER A 436 -16.33 1.66 -1.44
CA SER A 436 -16.17 1.08 -0.11
C SER A 436 -15.22 -0.14 -0.16
N ARG A 437 -14.62 -0.48 0.97
CA ARG A 437 -13.79 -1.70 1.05
C ARG A 437 -14.66 -2.90 1.36
N THR A 438 -14.45 -3.96 0.60
CA THR A 438 -15.00 -5.28 0.90
C THR A 438 -14.28 -5.90 2.11
N ALA A 439 -14.83 -6.95 2.66
CA ALA A 439 -14.23 -7.67 3.78
C ALA A 439 -12.88 -8.32 3.44
N SER A 440 -12.55 -8.53 2.17
CA SER A 440 -11.21 -8.94 1.71
C SER A 440 -10.21 -7.78 1.66
N GLY A 441 -10.66 -6.53 1.86
CA GLY A 441 -9.86 -5.31 1.76
C GLY A 441 -9.81 -4.69 0.36
N GLU A 442 -10.41 -5.30 -0.65
CA GLU A 442 -10.51 -4.76 -2.01
C GLU A 442 -11.47 -3.57 -2.06
N VAL A 443 -11.23 -2.65 -2.99
CA VAL A 443 -12.21 -1.60 -3.27
C VAL A 443 -13.37 -2.20 -4.07
N PHE A 444 -14.58 -2.04 -3.57
CA PHE A 444 -15.77 -2.55 -4.24
C PHE A 444 -16.03 -1.83 -5.55
N ASN A 445 -16.09 -2.63 -6.62
CA ASN A 445 -16.51 -2.18 -7.93
C ASN A 445 -17.86 -2.86 -8.27
N PRO A 446 -18.97 -2.11 -8.31
CA PRO A 446 -20.28 -2.69 -8.62
C PRO A 446 -20.38 -3.33 -10.00
N GLU A 447 -19.51 -2.95 -10.95
CA GLU A 447 -19.44 -3.57 -12.29
C GLU A 447 -18.56 -4.83 -12.35
N GLY A 448 -17.80 -5.14 -11.27
CA GLY A 448 -16.96 -6.32 -11.19
C GLY A 448 -17.78 -7.61 -11.11
N LEU A 449 -17.18 -8.74 -11.48
CA LEU A 449 -17.79 -10.07 -11.33
C LEU A 449 -17.36 -10.66 -9.98
N THR A 450 -17.94 -10.13 -8.89
CA THR A 450 -17.62 -10.52 -7.51
C THR A 450 -18.87 -10.89 -6.73
N ALA A 451 -18.65 -11.54 -5.57
CA ALA A 451 -19.71 -11.94 -4.68
C ALA A 451 -19.28 -11.85 -3.21
N ALA A 452 -20.26 -11.65 -2.33
CA ALA A 452 -20.14 -11.86 -0.90
C ALA A 452 -20.72 -13.22 -0.49
N HIS A 453 -20.03 -13.91 0.41
CA HIS A 453 -20.47 -15.16 1.01
C HIS A 453 -20.08 -15.22 2.49
N LYS A 454 -20.94 -15.84 3.33
CA LYS A 454 -20.78 -15.83 4.80
C LYS A 454 -19.48 -16.51 5.27
N SER A 455 -19.07 -17.61 4.65
CA SER A 455 -18.01 -18.49 5.16
C SER A 455 -16.97 -18.93 4.12
N LEU A 456 -17.26 -18.90 2.82
CA LEU A 456 -16.29 -19.31 1.80
C LEU A 456 -15.02 -18.46 1.87
N PRO A 457 -13.82 -19.03 1.69
CA PRO A 457 -12.57 -18.28 1.65
C PRO A 457 -12.60 -17.15 0.61
N PHE A 458 -11.96 -16.02 0.89
CA PHE A 458 -11.76 -14.99 -0.13
C PHE A 458 -10.91 -15.54 -1.27
N GLY A 459 -11.22 -15.14 -2.50
CA GLY A 459 -10.62 -15.69 -3.70
C GLY A 459 -11.31 -16.92 -4.26
N THR A 460 -12.24 -17.52 -3.52
CA THR A 460 -13.02 -18.67 -4.02
C THR A 460 -13.70 -18.34 -5.34
N CYS A 461 -13.47 -19.17 -6.34
CA CYS A 461 -14.12 -19.11 -7.64
C CYS A 461 -15.45 -19.87 -7.62
N LEU A 462 -16.52 -19.21 -8.04
CA LEU A 462 -17.86 -19.79 -8.13
C LEU A 462 -18.43 -19.61 -9.53
N VAL A 463 -18.99 -20.66 -10.10
CA VAL A 463 -19.89 -20.57 -11.26
C VAL A 463 -21.30 -20.35 -10.73
N VAL A 464 -21.88 -19.19 -11.06
CA VAL A 464 -23.25 -18.83 -10.66
C VAL A 464 -24.15 -18.79 -11.88
N GLY A 465 -25.22 -19.54 -11.87
CA GLY A 465 -26.19 -19.63 -12.96
C GLY A 465 -27.58 -19.17 -12.53
N ASN A 466 -28.28 -18.51 -13.43
CA ASN A 466 -29.68 -18.14 -13.27
C ASN A 466 -30.57 -19.12 -14.04
N PRO A 467 -31.30 -20.00 -13.36
CA PRO A 467 -32.13 -21.00 -14.02
C PRO A 467 -33.23 -20.41 -14.87
N ARG A 468 -33.67 -19.15 -14.57
CA ARG A 468 -34.74 -18.49 -15.32
C ARG A 468 -34.28 -17.97 -16.69
N THR A 469 -33.01 -17.59 -16.80
CA THR A 469 -32.46 -17.00 -18.03
C THR A 469 -31.53 -17.95 -18.77
N GLY A 470 -31.11 -19.06 -18.15
CA GLY A 470 -30.13 -20.00 -18.68
C GLY A 470 -28.70 -19.43 -18.72
N LYS A 471 -28.47 -18.19 -18.21
CA LYS A 471 -27.16 -17.55 -18.21
C LYS A 471 -26.38 -17.93 -16.98
N SER A 472 -25.04 -18.05 -17.13
CA SER A 472 -24.12 -18.28 -16.04
C SER A 472 -22.87 -17.42 -16.18
N ILE A 473 -22.22 -17.14 -15.05
CA ILE A 473 -20.97 -16.38 -14.97
C ILE A 473 -20.06 -17.00 -13.92
N VAL A 474 -18.80 -16.65 -14.02
CA VAL A 474 -17.83 -16.93 -12.98
C VAL A 474 -17.69 -15.66 -12.12
N VAL A 475 -17.81 -15.82 -10.80
CA VAL A 475 -17.58 -14.76 -9.82
C VAL A 475 -16.52 -15.19 -8.81
N ARG A 476 -15.87 -14.20 -8.23
CA ARG A 476 -14.91 -14.42 -7.15
C ARG A 476 -15.46 -13.88 -5.83
N VAL A 477 -15.38 -14.70 -4.78
CA VAL A 477 -15.74 -14.27 -3.42
C VAL A 477 -14.68 -13.29 -2.91
N ASN A 478 -15.08 -12.05 -2.63
CA ASN A 478 -14.21 -11.02 -2.07
C ASN A 478 -14.83 -10.25 -0.91
N ASP A 479 -16.07 -10.60 -0.52
CA ASP A 479 -16.75 -9.91 0.56
C ASP A 479 -17.44 -10.89 1.52
N ARG A 480 -17.93 -10.38 2.66
CA ARG A 480 -18.71 -11.10 3.67
C ARG A 480 -20.15 -10.63 3.66
N GLY A 481 -21.04 -11.57 3.76
CA GLY A 481 -22.48 -11.41 3.65
C GLY A 481 -23.08 -12.52 2.78
N PRO A 482 -24.35 -12.41 2.40
CA PRO A 482 -25.33 -11.45 2.90
C PRO A 482 -25.65 -11.68 4.38
N PHE A 483 -25.91 -10.61 5.11
CA PHE A 483 -26.36 -10.70 6.52
C PHE A 483 -27.89 -10.75 6.63
N THR A 484 -28.59 -10.65 5.51
CA THR A 484 -30.03 -10.84 5.42
C THR A 484 -30.36 -12.31 5.66
N GLU A 485 -31.36 -12.54 6.53
CA GLU A 485 -31.82 -13.89 6.86
C GLU A 485 -32.37 -14.62 5.61
N GLY A 486 -32.04 -15.91 5.49
CA GLY A 486 -32.43 -16.73 4.34
C GLY A 486 -31.56 -16.55 3.07
N MET A 487 -30.66 -15.58 3.01
CA MET A 487 -29.78 -15.35 1.86
C MET A 487 -28.43 -16.06 2.07
N THR A 488 -27.88 -16.63 1.01
CA THR A 488 -26.60 -17.37 1.01
C THR A 488 -25.52 -16.61 0.22
N LEU A 489 -25.90 -16.00 -0.90
CA LEU A 489 -24.99 -15.34 -1.82
C LEU A 489 -25.43 -13.91 -2.11
N ASP A 490 -24.49 -12.97 -2.19
CA ASP A 490 -24.76 -11.60 -2.57
C ASP A 490 -23.84 -11.20 -3.74
N LEU A 491 -24.44 -10.92 -4.90
CA LEU A 491 -23.70 -10.63 -6.13
C LEU A 491 -23.43 -9.13 -6.26
N SER A 492 -22.33 -8.74 -6.86
CA SER A 492 -22.20 -7.38 -7.36
C SER A 492 -23.27 -7.06 -8.42
N ALA A 493 -23.62 -5.80 -8.59
CA ALA A 493 -24.63 -5.39 -9.59
C ALA A 493 -24.27 -5.83 -11.01
N GLY A 494 -22.97 -5.78 -11.39
CA GLY A 494 -22.47 -6.27 -12.67
C GLY A 494 -22.65 -7.77 -12.85
N ALA A 495 -22.37 -8.55 -11.81
CA ALA A 495 -22.56 -10.00 -11.80
C ALA A 495 -24.05 -10.35 -11.91
N ALA A 496 -24.92 -9.69 -11.14
CA ALA A 496 -26.37 -9.89 -11.20
C ALA A 496 -26.94 -9.56 -12.58
N ARG A 497 -26.54 -8.44 -13.19
CA ARG A 497 -26.95 -8.07 -14.55
C ARG A 497 -26.49 -9.08 -15.60
N ALA A 498 -25.26 -9.58 -15.49
CA ALA A 498 -24.69 -10.54 -16.44
C ALA A 498 -25.54 -11.82 -16.55
N ILE A 499 -26.12 -12.30 -15.44
CA ILE A 499 -27.03 -13.45 -15.43
C ILE A 499 -28.52 -13.07 -15.58
N GLY A 500 -28.83 -11.77 -15.79
CA GLY A 500 -30.21 -11.30 -15.94
C GLY A 500 -31.02 -11.32 -14.66
N MET A 501 -30.38 -11.21 -13.49
CA MET A 501 -31.04 -11.13 -12.20
C MET A 501 -31.52 -9.68 -11.95
N ARG A 502 -32.80 -9.50 -11.63
CA ARG A 502 -33.41 -8.18 -11.40
C ARG A 502 -33.86 -7.95 -9.95
N SER A 503 -34.00 -9.02 -9.19
CA SER A 503 -34.42 -9.01 -7.78
C SER A 503 -33.84 -10.22 -7.08
N THR A 504 -34.00 -10.31 -5.78
CA THR A 504 -33.69 -11.53 -5.01
C THR A 504 -34.34 -12.76 -5.62
N GLN A 505 -33.56 -13.81 -5.84
CA GLN A 505 -34.02 -15.05 -6.45
C GLN A 505 -33.09 -16.23 -6.14
N THR A 506 -33.54 -17.43 -6.46
CA THR A 506 -32.70 -18.63 -6.39
C THR A 506 -31.79 -18.72 -7.62
N VAL A 507 -30.52 -18.96 -7.39
CA VAL A 507 -29.49 -19.20 -8.42
C VAL A 507 -28.79 -20.54 -8.16
N SER A 508 -28.19 -21.11 -9.19
CA SER A 508 -27.30 -22.26 -9.01
C SER A 508 -25.89 -21.76 -8.66
N MET A 509 -25.22 -22.44 -7.75
CA MET A 509 -23.86 -22.12 -7.31
C MET A 509 -23.03 -23.39 -7.26
N LYS A 510 -21.84 -23.38 -7.83
CA LYS A 510 -20.80 -24.45 -7.70
C LYS A 510 -19.40 -23.87 -7.74
N HIS A 511 -18.46 -24.56 -7.17
CA HIS A 511 -17.05 -24.21 -7.31
C HIS A 511 -16.58 -24.40 -8.77
N CYS A 512 -15.68 -23.50 -9.25
CA CYS A 512 -15.00 -23.70 -10.51
C CYS A 512 -14.05 -24.94 -10.38
#